data_79720be85541c4f3fa5ca88506ec25aa
#
_entry.id   79720be85541c4f3fa5ca88506ec25aa
#
_cell.length_a   1.000
_cell.length_b   1.000
_cell.length_c   1.000
_cell.angle_alpha   90.00
_cell.angle_beta   90.00
_cell.angle_gamma   90.00
#
_symmetry.space_group_name_H-M   'P 1'
#
loop_
_entity.id
_entity.type
_entity.pdbx_description
1 polymer ?
#
loop_
_entity_poly.entity_id
_entity_poly.type
_entity_poly.pdbx_seq_one_letter_code
_entity_poly.pdbx_strand_id
1 'polypeptide(L)'
;MWRYPVKSMQGEQLESIEVAAAGLSGDRSWALRDLETGLTLTARRCPELLFARGLLIDGSAVVRLPDGTETADSATLSSWLGRDVELVAASEEAATYEIAADAEDEAGSPWRTWNGPGHAFHDSGRARVSIIGENTLRAWPVRRFRPNIVVTGGEEDSLVGSSLRSDGGVVLDVSAQIQRCVMISRPQPGGIERDLDVLRTVNRERAALLGIGALVATAGRLSVGESLVPV
;
A
#
# COMPACT_ATOMS: atom_id res chain seq x y z
N MET A 1 -8.86 -0.92 -10.54
CA MET A 1 -7.45 -0.78 -10.09
C MET A 1 -7.34 0.35 -9.08
N TRP A 2 -6.28 0.35 -8.26
CA TRP A 2 -6.05 1.34 -7.21
C TRP A 2 -4.62 1.85 -7.25
N ARG A 3 -4.43 3.14 -7.03
CA ARG A 3 -3.15 3.79 -6.79
C ARG A 3 -3.16 4.47 -5.43
N TYR A 4 -2.06 4.41 -4.70
CA TYR A 4 -1.88 5.03 -3.38
C TYR A 4 -0.67 5.97 -3.44
N PRO A 5 -0.85 7.22 -3.92
CA PRO A 5 0.26 8.13 -4.15
C PRO A 5 1.15 8.36 -2.92
N VAL A 6 0.52 8.51 -1.75
CA VAL A 6 1.22 8.73 -0.48
C VAL A 6 1.13 7.48 0.39
N LYS A 7 2.27 7.05 0.91
CA LYS A 7 2.34 5.89 1.80
C LYS A 7 1.35 6.00 2.95
N SER A 8 0.67 4.90 3.27
CA SER A 8 -0.30 4.77 4.36
C SER A 8 -1.60 5.58 4.22
N MET A 9 -1.70 6.52 3.28
CA MET A 9 -2.92 7.29 3.05
C MET A 9 -3.89 6.56 2.12
N GLN A 10 -5.15 7.02 2.06
CA GLN A 10 -6.14 6.53 1.11
C GLN A 10 -5.67 6.75 -0.33
N GLY A 11 -6.06 5.85 -1.20
CA GLY A 11 -5.76 5.90 -2.62
C GLY A 11 -6.93 6.35 -3.47
N GLU A 12 -6.76 6.18 -4.76
CA GLU A 12 -7.73 6.50 -5.81
C GLU A 12 -7.96 5.30 -6.73
N GLN A 13 -9.15 5.19 -7.28
CA GLN A 13 -9.47 4.22 -8.32
C GLN A 13 -9.14 4.81 -9.69
N LEU A 14 -8.59 3.98 -10.56
CA LEU A 14 -8.20 4.36 -11.92
C LEU A 14 -8.70 3.30 -12.92
N GLU A 15 -9.15 3.77 -14.09
CA GLU A 15 -9.54 2.90 -15.19
C GLU A 15 -8.32 2.36 -15.96
N SER A 16 -7.23 3.13 -15.99
CA SER A 16 -5.97 2.68 -16.58
C SER A 16 -4.78 3.36 -15.91
N ILE A 17 -3.61 2.71 -15.97
CA ILE A 17 -2.38 3.23 -15.38
C ILE A 17 -1.15 2.76 -16.16
N GLU A 18 -0.12 3.60 -16.22
CA GLU A 18 1.19 3.19 -16.70
C GLU A 18 1.90 2.36 -15.63
N VAL A 19 2.55 1.29 -16.09
CA VAL A 19 3.33 0.35 -15.27
C VAL A 19 4.79 0.47 -15.65
N ALA A 20 5.65 0.75 -14.70
CA ALA A 20 7.08 0.90 -14.86
C ALA A 20 7.84 -0.09 -13.95
N ALA A 21 9.14 -0.17 -14.06
CA ALA A 21 9.96 -1.08 -13.25
C ALA A 21 9.76 -0.89 -11.72
N ALA A 22 9.46 0.33 -11.27
CA ALA A 22 9.18 0.65 -9.87
C ALA A 22 7.77 0.26 -9.41
N GLY A 23 6.88 -0.21 -10.28
CA GLY A 23 5.48 -0.53 -10.03
C GLY A 23 4.53 0.35 -10.83
N LEU A 24 3.33 0.57 -10.32
CA LEU A 24 2.35 1.45 -10.95
C LEU A 24 2.82 2.91 -10.83
N SER A 25 2.74 3.66 -11.92
CA SER A 25 3.18 5.06 -11.95
C SER A 25 2.52 5.90 -10.86
N GLY A 26 3.36 6.50 -10.01
CA GLY A 26 2.92 7.32 -8.88
C GLY A 26 2.40 6.55 -7.66
N ASP A 27 2.40 5.21 -7.69
CA ASP A 27 2.01 4.43 -6.53
C ASP A 27 3.12 4.48 -5.47
N ARG A 28 2.76 4.92 -4.25
CA ARG A 28 3.69 5.05 -3.11
C ARG A 28 4.96 5.85 -3.44
N SER A 29 4.82 6.82 -4.34
CA SER A 29 5.92 7.69 -4.75
C SER A 29 6.21 8.82 -3.75
N TRP A 30 5.33 9.01 -2.76
CA TRP A 30 5.47 10.00 -1.69
C TRP A 30 5.19 9.40 -0.32
N ALA A 31 5.76 10.02 0.72
CA ALA A 31 5.51 9.67 2.12
C ALA A 31 5.71 10.89 3.03
N LEU A 32 5.21 10.80 4.27
CA LEU A 32 5.60 11.73 5.33
C LEU A 32 6.83 11.20 6.05
N ARG A 33 7.83 12.05 6.21
CA ARG A 33 9.01 11.82 7.03
C ARG A 33 8.88 12.61 8.33
N ASP A 34 9.10 11.96 9.44
CA ASP A 34 9.20 12.57 10.76
C ASP A 34 10.55 13.27 10.88
N LEU A 35 10.54 14.55 11.22
CA LEU A 35 11.76 15.37 11.26
C LEU A 35 12.60 15.16 12.53
N GLU A 36 11.99 14.66 13.60
CA GLU A 36 12.72 14.36 14.83
C GLU A 36 13.52 13.05 14.70
N THR A 37 12.89 12.01 14.10
CA THR A 37 13.50 10.68 14.00
C THR A 37 14.18 10.41 12.66
N GLY A 38 13.84 11.17 11.62
CA GLY A 38 14.25 10.93 10.23
C GLY A 38 13.53 9.73 9.58
N LEU A 39 12.59 9.08 10.28
CA LEU A 39 11.92 7.88 9.80
C LEU A 39 10.70 8.20 8.94
N THR A 40 10.42 7.33 7.98
CA THR A 40 9.21 7.42 7.18
C THR A 40 8.02 6.92 7.98
N LEU A 41 6.99 7.78 8.13
CA LEU A 41 5.78 7.44 8.87
C LEU A 41 4.96 6.37 8.16
N THR A 42 4.43 5.48 8.96
CA THR A 42 3.46 4.46 8.51
C THR A 42 2.21 4.49 9.38
N ALA A 43 1.08 4.03 8.85
CA ALA A 43 -0.15 3.93 9.64
C ALA A 43 -0.08 2.86 10.76
N ARG A 44 1.01 2.12 10.87
CA ARG A 44 1.30 1.32 12.08
C ARG A 44 1.55 2.24 13.26
N ARG A 45 2.43 3.24 13.08
CA ARG A 45 2.83 4.20 14.11
C ARG A 45 1.89 5.40 14.19
N CYS A 46 1.33 5.83 13.06
CA CYS A 46 0.49 7.00 12.91
C CYS A 46 -0.81 6.62 12.15
N PRO A 47 -1.80 6.00 12.86
CA PRO A 47 -3.04 5.53 12.22
C PRO A 47 -3.87 6.64 11.59
N GLU A 48 -3.69 7.88 12.00
CA GLU A 48 -4.33 9.08 11.44
C GLU A 48 -4.12 9.18 9.93
N LEU A 49 -2.99 8.70 9.40
CA LEU A 49 -2.69 8.69 7.97
C LEU A 49 -3.75 7.97 7.13
N LEU A 50 -4.45 6.98 7.70
CA LEU A 50 -5.52 6.28 7.00
C LEU A 50 -6.75 7.16 6.73
N PHE A 51 -6.87 8.30 7.43
CA PHE A 51 -8.00 9.22 7.28
C PHE A 51 -7.72 10.32 6.25
N ALA A 52 -6.47 10.55 5.87
CA ALA A 52 -6.10 11.46 4.79
C ALA A 52 -6.05 10.71 3.44
N ARG A 53 -6.13 11.46 2.34
CA ARG A 53 -6.00 10.93 0.98
C ARG A 53 -4.81 11.56 0.27
N GLY A 54 -3.94 10.74 -0.30
CA GLY A 54 -2.90 11.19 -1.22
C GLY A 54 -3.47 11.36 -2.62
N LEU A 55 -3.17 12.49 -3.24
CA LEU A 55 -3.53 12.83 -4.62
C LEU A 55 -2.24 13.11 -5.39
N LEU A 56 -2.26 12.89 -6.71
CA LEU A 56 -1.21 13.38 -7.60
C LEU A 56 -1.79 14.46 -8.52
N ILE A 57 -1.20 15.65 -8.45
CA ILE A 57 -1.53 16.78 -9.32
C ILE A 57 -0.25 17.15 -10.05
N ASP A 58 -0.22 17.01 -11.36
CA ASP A 58 0.96 17.28 -12.19
C ASP A 58 2.25 16.60 -11.69
N GLY A 59 2.11 15.36 -11.22
CA GLY A 59 3.23 14.55 -10.72
C GLY A 59 3.67 14.85 -9.27
N SER A 60 3.13 15.89 -8.65
CA SER A 60 3.39 16.25 -7.26
C SER A 60 2.29 15.74 -6.34
N ALA A 61 2.67 15.31 -5.13
CA ALA A 61 1.68 14.88 -4.16
C ALA A 61 1.01 16.07 -3.45
N VAL A 62 -0.30 15.96 -3.30
CA VAL A 62 -1.12 16.80 -2.43
C VAL A 62 -1.86 15.89 -1.46
N VAL A 63 -1.92 16.26 -0.20
CA VAL A 63 -2.64 15.53 0.83
C VAL A 63 -3.97 16.23 1.09
N ARG A 64 -5.07 15.51 0.92
CA ARG A 64 -6.40 15.95 1.37
C ARG A 64 -6.61 15.42 2.78
N LEU A 65 -6.70 16.36 3.73
CA LEU A 65 -6.95 16.10 5.14
C LEU A 65 -8.41 15.68 5.41
N PRO A 66 -8.74 15.15 6.60
CA PRO A 66 -10.11 14.75 6.95
C PRO A 66 -11.13 15.88 6.91
N ASP A 67 -10.72 17.13 7.13
CA ASP A 67 -11.57 18.33 7.04
C ASP A 67 -11.77 18.85 5.61
N GLY A 68 -11.14 18.22 4.62
CA GLY A 68 -11.19 18.58 3.21
C GLY A 68 -10.09 19.54 2.75
N THR A 69 -9.25 20.04 3.65
CA THR A 69 -8.09 20.88 3.29
C THR A 69 -7.12 20.11 2.41
N GLU A 70 -6.73 20.69 1.28
CA GLU A 70 -5.69 20.15 0.39
C GLU A 70 -4.38 20.91 0.60
N THR A 71 -3.31 20.19 0.89
CA THR A 71 -2.02 20.78 1.20
C THR A 71 -0.84 19.88 0.84
N ALA A 72 0.30 20.49 0.55
CA ALA A 72 1.63 19.87 0.55
C ALA A 72 2.56 20.59 1.55
N ASP A 73 2.02 21.59 2.29
CA ASP A 73 2.78 22.40 3.23
C ASP A 73 3.09 21.63 4.51
N SER A 74 4.37 21.58 4.87
CA SER A 74 4.86 20.86 6.04
C SER A 74 4.30 21.38 7.36
N ALA A 75 4.08 22.71 7.49
CA ALA A 75 3.53 23.28 8.73
C ALA A 75 2.08 22.84 8.96
N THR A 76 1.26 22.82 7.90
CA THR A 76 -0.13 22.35 7.95
C THR A 76 -0.19 20.85 8.28
N LEU A 77 0.64 20.04 7.63
CA LEU A 77 0.73 18.60 7.89
C LEU A 77 1.22 18.32 9.32
N SER A 78 2.20 19.06 9.80
CA SER A 78 2.71 18.94 11.18
C SER A 78 1.66 19.31 12.22
N SER A 79 0.91 20.39 11.96
CA SER A 79 -0.21 20.79 12.83
C SER A 79 -1.29 19.72 12.92
N TRP A 80 -1.63 19.11 11.78
CA TRP A 80 -2.61 18.03 11.74
C TRP A 80 -2.19 16.80 12.54
N LEU A 81 -0.91 16.39 12.44
CA LEU A 81 -0.39 15.20 13.09
C LEU A 81 0.14 15.44 14.52
N GLY A 82 0.27 16.70 14.95
CA GLY A 82 0.86 17.05 16.24
C GLY A 82 2.34 16.64 16.37
N ARG A 83 3.07 16.61 15.24
CA ARG A 83 4.50 16.28 15.14
C ARG A 83 5.11 16.91 13.90
N ASP A 84 6.39 17.25 13.96
CA ASP A 84 7.08 17.87 12.84
C ASP A 84 7.33 16.86 11.72
N VAL A 85 6.72 17.10 10.55
CA VAL A 85 6.81 16.24 9.38
C VAL A 85 7.03 17.03 8.10
N GLU A 86 7.56 16.33 7.10
CA GLU A 86 7.63 16.83 5.73
C GLU A 86 7.13 15.79 4.73
N LEU A 87 6.53 16.25 3.64
CA LEU A 87 6.13 15.42 2.52
C LEU A 87 7.31 15.23 1.57
N VAL A 88 7.80 14.01 1.44
CA VAL A 88 9.00 13.68 0.67
C VAL A 88 8.68 12.77 -0.50
N ALA A 89 9.32 13.01 -1.65
CA ALA A 89 9.30 12.11 -2.79
C ALA A 89 10.24 10.92 -2.56
N ALA A 90 9.90 9.78 -3.15
CA ALA A 90 10.78 8.62 -3.18
C ALA A 90 12.03 8.93 -4.02
N SER A 91 13.17 8.44 -3.57
CA SER A 91 14.46 8.51 -4.23
C SER A 91 15.01 7.10 -4.49
N GLU A 92 16.23 7.02 -4.99
CA GLU A 92 16.96 5.76 -5.12
C GLU A 92 17.30 5.15 -3.74
N GLU A 93 17.36 5.98 -2.70
CA GLU A 93 17.67 5.54 -1.35
C GLU A 93 16.50 4.77 -0.73
N ALA A 94 16.86 3.78 0.07
CA ALA A 94 15.90 3.01 0.86
C ALA A 94 15.30 3.88 1.97
N ALA A 95 13.98 3.83 2.12
CA ALA A 95 13.31 4.47 3.24
C ALA A 95 13.34 3.56 4.48
N THR A 96 13.53 4.17 5.65
CA THR A 96 13.51 3.44 6.93
C THR A 96 12.15 3.60 7.60
N TYR A 97 11.58 2.50 8.04
CA TYR A 97 10.28 2.40 8.70
C TYR A 97 10.37 1.76 10.08
N GLU A 98 9.30 1.87 10.86
CA GLU A 98 9.15 1.16 12.12
C GLU A 98 8.06 0.09 12.06
N ILE A 99 8.28 -1.00 12.79
CA ILE A 99 7.32 -2.08 13.02
C ILE A 99 7.39 -2.52 14.47
N ALA A 100 6.25 -2.75 15.10
CA ALA A 100 6.18 -3.40 16.40
C ALA A 100 6.68 -4.86 16.28
N ALA A 101 7.41 -5.34 17.27
CA ALA A 101 7.88 -6.72 17.28
C ALA A 101 6.71 -7.71 17.38
N ASP A 102 5.63 -7.31 18.08
CA ASP A 102 4.37 -8.01 18.13
C ASP A 102 3.29 -7.16 17.45
N ALA A 103 2.71 -7.67 16.36
CA ALA A 103 1.67 -6.98 15.60
C ALA A 103 0.29 -7.02 16.30
N GLU A 104 0.09 -7.90 17.27
CA GLU A 104 -1.15 -7.99 18.05
C GLU A 104 -1.12 -7.08 19.30
N ASP A 105 0.07 -6.79 19.82
CA ASP A 105 0.30 -5.86 20.92
C ASP A 105 1.31 -4.77 20.55
N GLU A 106 0.95 -3.90 19.62
CA GLU A 106 1.82 -2.79 19.20
C GLU A 106 2.12 -1.79 20.34
N ALA A 107 1.23 -1.65 21.32
CA ALA A 107 1.41 -0.71 22.43
C ALA A 107 2.43 -1.20 23.46
N GLY A 108 2.45 -2.51 23.75
CA GLY A 108 3.37 -3.13 24.70
C GLY A 108 4.65 -3.66 24.08
N SER A 109 4.74 -3.67 22.76
CA SER A 109 5.85 -4.29 22.04
C SER A 109 6.98 -3.30 21.74
N PRO A 110 8.26 -3.73 21.79
CA PRO A 110 9.35 -2.91 21.31
C PRO A 110 9.23 -2.67 19.81
N TRP A 111 9.59 -1.46 19.37
CA TRP A 111 9.62 -1.09 17.97
C TRP A 111 11.01 -1.35 17.36
N ARG A 112 11.02 -1.86 16.14
CA ARG A 112 12.22 -2.12 15.36
C ARG A 112 12.16 -1.36 14.05
N THR A 113 13.30 -0.97 13.54
CA THR A 113 13.41 -0.36 12.22
C THR A 113 13.73 -1.41 11.16
N TRP A 114 13.26 -1.16 9.93
CA TRP A 114 13.70 -1.90 8.74
C TRP A 114 13.75 -0.98 7.53
N ASN A 115 14.54 -1.35 6.53
CA ASN A 115 14.64 -0.60 5.29
C ASN A 115 13.73 -1.21 4.22
N GLY A 116 12.89 -0.35 3.61
CA GLY A 116 12.17 -0.68 2.39
C GLY A 116 13.07 -0.54 1.16
N PRO A 117 12.57 -0.87 -0.01
CA PRO A 117 13.30 -0.65 -1.27
C PRO A 117 13.31 0.84 -1.66
N GLY A 118 14.31 1.26 -2.43
CA GLY A 118 14.31 2.58 -3.09
C GLY A 118 13.27 2.70 -4.22
N HIS A 119 13.18 3.89 -4.81
CA HIS A 119 12.30 4.30 -5.91
C HIS A 119 10.80 4.40 -5.59
N ALA A 120 10.32 3.80 -4.50
CA ALA A 120 8.96 3.92 -3.99
C ALA A 120 8.89 3.45 -2.54
N PHE A 121 7.92 3.96 -1.77
CA PHE A 121 7.73 3.65 -0.35
C PHE A 121 6.97 2.32 -0.15
N HIS A 122 7.44 1.24 -0.78
CA HIS A 122 6.92 -0.11 -0.54
C HIS A 122 7.45 -0.70 0.77
N ASP A 123 6.70 -1.62 1.37
CA ASP A 123 7.13 -2.33 2.58
C ASP A 123 8.17 -3.43 2.28
N SER A 124 8.23 -3.91 1.04
CA SER A 124 9.11 -5.01 0.63
C SER A 124 9.63 -4.81 -0.79
N GLY A 125 10.89 -5.15 -1.01
CA GLY A 125 11.50 -5.21 -2.34
C GLY A 125 10.96 -6.34 -3.22
N ARG A 126 10.19 -7.28 -2.64
CA ARG A 126 9.59 -8.41 -3.35
C ARG A 126 8.24 -8.10 -3.98
N ALA A 127 7.66 -6.93 -3.73
CA ALA A 127 6.34 -6.55 -4.27
C ALA A 127 6.34 -5.08 -4.68
N ARG A 128 6.13 -4.83 -5.96
CA ARG A 128 5.91 -3.50 -6.55
C ARG A 128 4.45 -3.29 -6.94
N VAL A 129 3.75 -4.39 -7.23
CA VAL A 129 2.32 -4.42 -7.53
C VAL A 129 1.67 -5.47 -6.63
N SER A 130 0.57 -5.12 -5.99
CA SER A 130 -0.20 -6.03 -5.15
C SER A 130 -1.50 -6.42 -5.81
N ILE A 131 -1.80 -7.73 -5.82
CA ILE A 131 -2.97 -8.33 -6.47
C ILE A 131 -3.76 -9.13 -5.44
N ILE A 132 -5.08 -9.05 -5.49
CA ILE A 132 -5.97 -9.85 -4.64
C ILE A 132 -7.20 -10.29 -5.43
N GLY A 133 -7.66 -11.51 -5.20
CA GLY A 133 -8.88 -12.03 -5.78
C GLY A 133 -10.14 -11.54 -5.06
N GLU A 134 -11.23 -11.30 -5.79
CA GLU A 134 -12.51 -10.90 -5.20
C GLU A 134 -13.02 -11.93 -4.18
N ASN A 135 -12.90 -13.22 -4.48
CA ASN A 135 -13.32 -14.29 -3.55
C ASN A 135 -12.44 -14.32 -2.29
N THR A 136 -11.16 -13.99 -2.41
CA THR A 136 -10.22 -13.88 -1.27
C THR A 136 -10.59 -12.73 -0.35
N LEU A 137 -11.11 -11.62 -0.90
CA LEU A 137 -11.60 -10.49 -0.13
C LEU A 137 -12.84 -10.84 0.71
N ARG A 138 -13.61 -11.87 0.31
CA ARG A 138 -14.90 -12.19 0.96
C ARG A 138 -15.82 -10.97 0.98
N ALA A 139 -16.39 -10.64 2.19
CA ALA A 139 -17.20 -9.45 2.41
C ALA A 139 -16.38 -8.26 2.96
N TRP A 140 -15.08 -8.40 3.08
CA TRP A 140 -14.24 -7.32 3.63
C TRP A 140 -14.05 -6.18 2.63
N PRO A 141 -14.13 -4.92 3.07
CA PRO A 141 -13.83 -3.78 2.22
C PRO A 141 -12.41 -3.85 1.64
N VAL A 142 -12.28 -3.75 0.32
CA VAL A 142 -10.99 -3.82 -0.40
C VAL A 142 -9.95 -2.85 0.16
N ARG A 143 -10.38 -1.67 0.61
CA ARG A 143 -9.49 -0.64 1.15
C ARG A 143 -8.71 -1.07 2.39
N ARG A 144 -9.19 -2.06 3.17
CA ARG A 144 -8.42 -2.62 4.29
C ARG A 144 -7.09 -3.19 3.84
N PHE A 145 -7.08 -3.85 2.68
CA PHE A 145 -5.93 -4.59 2.16
C PHE A 145 -5.06 -3.77 1.22
N ARG A 146 -5.58 -2.65 0.71
CA ARG A 146 -4.85 -1.69 -0.14
C ARG A 146 -4.17 -2.35 -1.36
N PRO A 147 -4.86 -3.25 -2.09
CA PRO A 147 -4.30 -3.83 -3.30
C PRO A 147 -4.23 -2.80 -4.43
N ASN A 148 -3.31 -3.02 -5.37
CA ASN A 148 -3.27 -2.25 -6.61
C ASN A 148 -4.28 -2.81 -7.62
N ILE A 149 -4.39 -4.13 -7.71
CA ILE A 149 -5.25 -4.83 -8.66
C ILE A 149 -6.18 -5.75 -7.88
N VAL A 150 -7.46 -5.71 -8.22
CA VAL A 150 -8.43 -6.72 -7.80
C VAL A 150 -8.80 -7.51 -9.05
N VAL A 151 -8.63 -8.82 -8.99
CA VAL A 151 -8.97 -9.75 -10.07
C VAL A 151 -10.21 -10.55 -9.74
N THR A 152 -10.95 -10.98 -10.74
CA THR A 152 -12.05 -11.94 -10.56
C THR A 152 -11.50 -13.28 -10.09
N GLY A 153 -12.26 -13.99 -9.25
CA GLY A 153 -11.81 -15.27 -8.69
C GLY A 153 -11.15 -15.15 -7.32
N GLY A 154 -10.31 -16.11 -6.93
CA GLY A 154 -9.75 -16.18 -5.58
C GLY A 154 -8.69 -17.25 -5.38
N GLU A 155 -8.01 -17.66 -6.43
CA GLU A 155 -6.94 -18.65 -6.39
C GLU A 155 -5.56 -18.03 -6.67
N GLU A 156 -5.44 -16.72 -6.44
CA GLU A 156 -4.22 -15.96 -6.75
C GLU A 156 -2.97 -16.51 -6.06
N ASP A 157 -3.10 -17.17 -4.92
CA ASP A 157 -1.96 -17.74 -4.19
C ASP A 157 -1.22 -18.83 -5.02
N SER A 158 -1.94 -19.55 -5.88
CA SER A 158 -1.37 -20.59 -6.77
C SER A 158 -0.48 -20.00 -7.85
N LEU A 159 -0.56 -18.69 -8.09
CA LEU A 159 0.21 -17.97 -9.10
C LEU A 159 1.61 -17.57 -8.62
N VAL A 160 1.94 -17.77 -7.34
CA VAL A 160 3.30 -17.46 -6.83
C VAL A 160 4.34 -18.30 -7.56
N GLY A 161 5.33 -17.62 -8.14
CA GLY A 161 6.39 -18.23 -8.95
C GLY A 161 6.08 -18.26 -10.46
N SER A 162 4.90 -17.78 -10.89
CA SER A 162 4.57 -17.62 -12.32
C SER A 162 4.69 -16.16 -12.75
N SER A 163 4.68 -15.94 -14.06
CA SER A 163 4.52 -14.61 -14.66
C SER A 163 3.10 -14.45 -15.17
N LEU A 164 2.53 -13.26 -14.99
CA LEU A 164 1.20 -12.90 -15.50
C LEU A 164 1.36 -11.90 -16.63
N ARG A 165 0.73 -12.16 -17.77
CA ARG A 165 0.71 -11.24 -18.91
C ARG A 165 -0.66 -10.62 -19.08
N SER A 166 -0.72 -9.30 -19.25
CA SER A 166 -1.94 -8.60 -19.63
C SER A 166 -2.17 -8.62 -21.15
N ASP A 167 -3.41 -8.33 -21.57
CA ASP A 167 -3.75 -8.15 -22.99
C ASP A 167 -2.92 -7.02 -23.64
N GLY A 168 -2.59 -5.98 -22.87
CA GLY A 168 -1.74 -4.86 -23.26
C GLY A 168 -0.23 -5.16 -23.26
N GLY A 169 0.18 -6.40 -22.90
CA GLY A 169 1.58 -6.85 -22.94
C GLY A 169 2.40 -6.55 -21.70
N VAL A 170 1.82 -5.98 -20.64
CA VAL A 170 2.47 -5.87 -19.31
C VAL A 170 2.74 -7.27 -18.78
N VAL A 171 3.93 -7.49 -18.21
CA VAL A 171 4.28 -8.77 -17.56
C VAL A 171 4.65 -8.50 -16.10
N LEU A 172 3.99 -9.23 -15.22
CA LEU A 172 4.16 -9.16 -13.76
C LEU A 172 4.67 -10.51 -13.24
N ASP A 173 5.87 -10.55 -12.68
CA ASP A 173 6.44 -11.74 -12.05
C ASP A 173 5.93 -11.85 -10.61
N VAL A 174 5.09 -12.82 -10.32
CA VAL A 174 4.50 -13.05 -9.01
C VAL A 174 5.55 -13.66 -8.08
N SER A 175 6.04 -12.87 -7.16
CA SER A 175 7.24 -13.18 -6.35
C SER A 175 6.94 -13.77 -4.98
N ALA A 176 5.79 -13.42 -4.37
CA ALA A 176 5.45 -13.85 -3.01
C ALA A 176 3.98 -13.59 -2.68
N GLN A 177 3.48 -14.31 -1.67
CA GLN A 177 2.27 -13.88 -0.95
C GLN A 177 2.58 -12.66 -0.08
N ILE A 178 1.57 -11.83 0.19
CA ILE A 178 1.71 -10.60 0.99
C ILE A 178 1.35 -10.86 2.44
N GLN A 179 2.32 -10.65 3.33
CA GLN A 179 2.08 -10.69 4.77
C GLN A 179 1.23 -9.49 5.20
N ARG A 180 0.23 -9.74 6.03
CA ARG A 180 -0.67 -8.73 6.58
C ARG A 180 -0.29 -8.39 8.01
N CYS A 181 -0.53 -7.13 8.35
CA CYS A 181 -0.28 -6.59 9.69
C CYS A 181 -1.55 -5.93 10.23
N VAL A 182 -1.49 -5.39 11.41
CA VAL A 182 -2.59 -4.73 12.13
C VAL A 182 -3.36 -3.68 11.29
N MET A 183 -2.76 -3.12 10.26
CA MET A 183 -3.40 -2.11 9.41
C MET A 183 -4.74 -2.56 8.81
N ILE A 184 -4.90 -3.85 8.50
CA ILE A 184 -6.15 -4.38 7.94
C ILE A 184 -7.31 -4.37 8.96
N SER A 185 -7.00 -4.24 10.25
CA SER A 185 -7.97 -4.17 11.35
C SER A 185 -8.34 -2.74 11.75
N ARG A 186 -7.60 -1.74 11.26
CA ARG A 186 -7.79 -0.35 11.66
C ARG A 186 -9.02 0.27 11.00
N PRO A 187 -9.66 1.25 11.68
CA PRO A 187 -10.75 2.01 11.09
C PRO A 187 -10.25 2.87 9.93
N GLN A 188 -11.15 3.14 8.97
CA GLN A 188 -10.89 4.03 7.83
C GLN A 188 -12.18 4.80 7.49
N PRO A 189 -12.12 5.93 6.81
CA PRO A 189 -13.30 6.67 6.39
C PRO A 189 -14.28 5.83 5.55
N GLY A 190 -15.54 6.24 5.54
CA GLY A 190 -16.58 5.57 4.75
C GLY A 190 -17.09 4.28 5.39
N GLY A 191 -17.23 4.26 6.72
CA GLY A 191 -17.89 3.19 7.46
C GLY A 191 -17.04 1.94 7.67
N ILE A 192 -15.72 2.03 7.52
CA ILE A 192 -14.83 0.91 7.83
C ILE A 192 -14.44 1.01 9.30
N GLU A 193 -15.16 0.32 10.16
CA GLU A 193 -14.92 0.28 11.61
C GLU A 193 -13.65 -0.54 11.96
N ARG A 194 -13.13 -0.32 13.17
CA ARG A 194 -12.06 -1.18 13.72
C ARG A 194 -12.59 -2.61 13.85
N ASP A 195 -11.87 -3.57 13.29
CA ASP A 195 -12.25 -4.98 13.30
C ASP A 195 -11.01 -5.87 13.43
N LEU A 196 -10.74 -6.34 14.65
CA LEU A 196 -9.60 -7.21 14.95
C LEU A 196 -9.80 -8.64 14.40
N ASP A 197 -11.04 -9.05 14.14
CA ASP A 197 -11.32 -10.40 13.67
C ASP A 197 -10.87 -10.59 12.20
N VAL A 198 -10.74 -9.51 11.45
CA VAL A 198 -10.12 -9.56 10.12
C VAL A 198 -8.69 -10.10 10.21
N LEU A 199 -7.84 -9.51 11.05
CA LEU A 199 -6.44 -9.96 11.20
C LEU A 199 -6.37 -11.36 11.83
N ARG A 200 -7.15 -11.62 12.86
CA ARG A 200 -7.21 -12.93 13.51
C ARG A 200 -7.62 -14.04 12.54
N THR A 201 -8.58 -13.76 11.68
CA THR A 201 -9.03 -14.70 10.65
C THR A 201 -7.94 -14.97 9.63
N VAL A 202 -7.27 -13.91 9.12
CA VAL A 202 -6.16 -14.05 8.19
C VAL A 202 -4.99 -14.80 8.84
N ASN A 203 -4.67 -14.53 10.11
CA ASN A 203 -3.63 -15.25 10.85
C ASN A 203 -3.96 -16.74 10.98
N ARG A 204 -5.18 -17.05 11.44
CA ARG A 204 -5.61 -18.43 11.70
C ARG A 204 -5.72 -19.27 10.43
N GLU A 205 -6.30 -18.72 9.37
CA GLU A 205 -6.67 -19.47 8.17
C GLU A 205 -5.59 -19.43 7.09
N ARG A 206 -4.72 -18.44 7.11
CA ARG A 206 -3.77 -18.15 6.02
C ARG A 206 -2.36 -17.79 6.52
N ALA A 207 -2.02 -18.08 7.76
CA ALA A 207 -0.70 -17.79 8.34
C ALA A 207 -0.27 -16.32 8.13
N ALA A 208 -1.19 -15.37 8.30
CA ALA A 208 -1.00 -13.94 8.06
C ALA A 208 -0.76 -13.55 6.59
N LEU A 209 -0.97 -14.44 5.62
CA LEU A 209 -0.75 -14.17 4.20
C LEU A 209 -2.08 -13.97 3.48
N LEU A 210 -2.22 -12.92 2.66
CA LEU A 210 -3.42 -12.68 1.86
C LEU A 210 -3.10 -11.78 0.66
N GLY A 211 -3.44 -12.27 -0.54
CA GLY A 211 -3.07 -11.67 -1.80
C GLY A 211 -1.60 -11.86 -2.15
N ILE A 212 -1.23 -11.51 -3.36
CA ILE A 212 0.10 -11.72 -3.92
C ILE A 212 0.78 -10.41 -4.31
N GLY A 213 2.10 -10.43 -4.27
CA GLY A 213 2.96 -9.34 -4.72
C GLY A 213 3.72 -9.73 -5.97
N ALA A 214 3.86 -8.79 -6.89
CA ALA A 214 4.57 -9.00 -8.13
C ALA A 214 5.62 -7.90 -8.38
N LEU A 215 6.65 -8.27 -9.14
CA LEU A 215 7.63 -7.37 -9.74
C LEU A 215 7.24 -7.12 -11.21
N VAL A 216 7.65 -6.01 -11.77
CA VAL A 216 7.37 -5.68 -13.16
C VAL A 216 8.50 -6.21 -14.04
N ALA A 217 8.20 -7.21 -14.88
CA ALA A 217 9.12 -7.76 -15.86
C ALA A 217 9.04 -7.00 -17.20
N THR A 218 7.82 -6.62 -17.62
CA THR A 218 7.62 -5.81 -18.82
C THR A 218 6.70 -4.63 -18.49
N ALA A 219 7.20 -3.43 -18.73
CA ALA A 219 6.47 -2.18 -18.56
C ALA A 219 5.43 -2.00 -19.67
N GLY A 220 4.46 -1.11 -19.43
CA GLY A 220 3.41 -0.79 -20.39
C GLY A 220 2.21 -0.17 -19.72
N ARG A 221 1.06 -0.20 -20.38
CA ARG A 221 -0.21 0.30 -19.83
C ARG A 221 -1.11 -0.86 -19.44
N LEU A 222 -1.74 -0.75 -18.29
CA LEU A 222 -2.71 -1.70 -17.79
C LEU A 222 -4.07 -1.00 -17.62
N SER A 223 -5.15 -1.65 -18.06
CA SER A 223 -6.51 -1.11 -17.99
C SER A 223 -7.47 -2.07 -17.28
N VAL A 224 -8.53 -1.51 -16.67
CA VAL A 224 -9.59 -2.31 -16.07
C VAL A 224 -10.29 -3.12 -17.17
N GLY A 225 -10.58 -4.38 -16.87
CA GLY A 225 -11.20 -5.31 -17.81
C GLY A 225 -10.20 -6.13 -18.65
N GLU A 226 -8.90 -5.79 -18.62
CA GLU A 226 -7.89 -6.66 -19.24
C GLU A 226 -7.76 -7.99 -18.47
N SER A 227 -7.47 -9.06 -19.20
CA SER A 227 -7.11 -10.34 -18.62
C SER A 227 -5.67 -10.32 -18.13
N LEU A 228 -5.39 -10.98 -17.01
CA LEU A 228 -4.06 -11.31 -16.53
C LEU A 228 -3.93 -12.83 -16.56
N VAL A 229 -3.16 -13.38 -17.49
CA VAL A 229 -3.04 -14.82 -17.68
C VAL A 229 -1.61 -15.30 -17.39
N PRO A 230 -1.45 -16.49 -16.78
CA PRO A 230 -0.12 -17.11 -16.60
C PRO A 230 0.57 -17.38 -17.95
N VAL A 231 1.89 -17.18 -17.97
CA VAL A 231 2.75 -17.44 -19.14
C VAL A 231 4.02 -18.16 -18.73
#